data_95ee913c69ff4daeabf5b76a0068b8a7
#
_entry.id   95ee913c69ff4daeabf5b76a0068b8a7
#
_cell.length_a   1.000
_cell.length_b   1.000
_cell.length_c   1.000
_cell.angle_alpha   90.00
_cell.angle_beta   90.00
_cell.angle_gamma   90.00
#
_symmetry.space_group_name_H-M   'P 1'
#
loop_
_entity.id
_entity.type
_entity.pdbx_description
1 polymer ?
#
loop_
_entity_poly.entity_id
_entity_poly.type
_entity_poly.pdbx_seq_one_letter_code
_entity_poly.pdbx_strand_id
1 'polypeptide(L)'
;MRYRYSLLLVAAAVVSACNGDHGATAPTPPVPPAPVLLRDIVLSNLPAPYYHFEYDPAGTVIAASFASDLLRYEVRHEDGRITEMRNITPANADRLEYVYDSSGRVSLVKYVDGTGLVFTTLFFTYAGQQLTGLERDRRVEGGFIIDKTLSLSYYPDGNLREITEHRPPIAGLQDETTTIDRFEQYDDGINVDDFGLIHDDFFDHLVLLPGVRLQKGNPARQIHSGDGLNFTVDYTYSYDDKRRPLVKSGEVVLLNGSDTGRKVQISSVFSYY
;
A
#
# COMPACT_ATOMS: atom_id res chain seq x y z
N MET A 1 -7.63 40.81 -51.30
CA MET A 1 -6.56 40.96 -52.29
C MET A 1 -5.58 39.81 -52.17
N ARG A 2 -5.58 39.00 -53.23
CA ARG A 2 -4.54 38.09 -53.75
C ARG A 2 -3.77 37.12 -52.83
N TYR A 3 -4.17 35.87 -52.90
CA TYR A 3 -3.45 34.66 -52.53
C TYR A 3 -2.15 34.46 -53.33
N ARG A 4 -1.10 33.91 -52.68
CA ARG A 4 0.01 33.26 -53.37
C ARG A 4 0.29 31.90 -52.73
N TYR A 5 -0.03 30.86 -53.45
CA TYR A 5 0.38 29.48 -53.17
C TYR A 5 1.84 29.32 -53.64
N SER A 6 2.69 28.77 -52.77
CA SER A 6 4.00 28.26 -53.23
C SER A 6 4.00 26.75 -53.09
N LEU A 7 4.00 26.09 -54.24
CA LEU A 7 4.18 24.64 -54.41
C LEU A 7 5.68 24.34 -54.19
N LEU A 8 6.03 23.48 -53.25
CA LEU A 8 7.37 22.90 -53.12
C LEU A 8 7.29 21.41 -53.53
N LEU A 9 7.88 21.14 -54.67
CA LEU A 9 8.16 19.79 -55.18
C LEU A 9 9.27 19.17 -54.34
N VAL A 10 9.01 18.01 -53.71
CA VAL A 10 10.04 17.18 -53.10
C VAL A 10 10.29 15.99 -54.01
N ALA A 11 11.50 15.95 -54.59
CA ALA A 11 11.98 14.86 -55.42
C ALA A 11 12.28 13.63 -54.55
N ALA A 12 11.67 12.50 -54.91
CA ALA A 12 11.95 11.19 -54.33
C ALA A 12 13.27 10.64 -54.89
N ALA A 13 14.30 10.51 -54.09
CA ALA A 13 15.48 9.73 -54.40
C ALA A 13 15.27 8.28 -53.94
N VAL A 14 15.12 7.38 -54.91
CA VAL A 14 15.11 5.93 -54.66
C VAL A 14 16.57 5.49 -54.48
N VAL A 15 16.97 5.12 -53.28
CA VAL A 15 18.21 4.42 -53.01
C VAL A 15 17.92 2.95 -52.86
N SER A 16 18.22 2.16 -53.89
CA SER A 16 18.34 0.71 -53.79
C SER A 16 19.56 0.35 -52.96
N ALA A 17 19.37 -0.16 -51.77
CA ALA A 17 20.41 -0.80 -50.97
C ALA A 17 20.16 -2.28 -50.87
N CYS A 18 21.15 -3.05 -51.25
CA CYS A 18 21.20 -4.50 -51.34
C CYS A 18 20.89 -5.20 -50.02
N ASN A 19 20.25 -6.34 -50.16
CA ASN A 19 20.08 -7.40 -49.17
C ASN A 19 21.42 -7.79 -48.52
N GLY A 20 21.47 -7.63 -47.21
CA GLY A 20 22.33 -8.37 -46.31
C GLY A 20 21.45 -9.02 -45.27
N ASP A 21 21.15 -10.28 -45.49
CA ASP A 21 20.36 -11.12 -44.55
C ASP A 21 21.24 -11.44 -43.35
N HIS A 22 21.17 -10.61 -42.34
CA HIS A 22 21.56 -10.94 -40.96
C HIS A 22 20.35 -10.83 -40.06
N GLY A 23 19.70 -11.98 -39.90
CA GLY A 23 18.60 -12.15 -38.91
C GLY A 23 19.07 -11.84 -37.49
N ALA A 24 19.14 -10.56 -37.18
CA ALA A 24 19.20 -10.11 -35.80
C ALA A 24 17.84 -10.39 -35.19
N THR A 25 17.70 -11.50 -34.52
CA THR A 25 16.58 -11.74 -33.61
C THR A 25 16.48 -10.55 -32.66
N ALA A 26 15.39 -9.79 -32.74
CA ALA A 26 15.13 -8.72 -31.78
C ALA A 26 15.29 -9.30 -30.37
N PRO A 27 15.97 -8.59 -29.44
CA PRO A 27 16.13 -9.07 -28.10
C PRO A 27 14.74 -9.33 -27.51
N THR A 28 14.52 -10.54 -27.03
CA THR A 28 13.28 -10.90 -26.33
C THR A 28 13.10 -9.91 -25.19
N PRO A 29 11.92 -9.23 -25.09
CA PRO A 29 11.70 -8.31 -23.96
C PRO A 29 11.95 -9.06 -22.66
N PRO A 30 12.58 -8.43 -21.67
CA PRO A 30 12.83 -9.07 -20.39
C PRO A 30 11.51 -9.54 -19.80
N VAL A 31 11.45 -10.84 -19.43
CA VAL A 31 10.29 -11.40 -18.75
C VAL A 31 10.11 -10.61 -17.46
N PRO A 32 8.92 -10.06 -17.18
CA PRO A 32 8.67 -9.39 -15.91
C PRO A 32 9.05 -10.31 -14.76
N PRO A 33 9.65 -9.80 -13.69
CA PRO A 33 9.95 -10.61 -12.51
C PRO A 33 8.66 -11.24 -11.99
N ALA A 34 8.75 -12.52 -11.59
CA ALA A 34 7.62 -13.22 -11.00
C ALA A 34 7.09 -12.44 -9.78
N PRO A 35 5.77 -12.38 -9.58
CA PRO A 35 5.19 -11.68 -8.44
C PRO A 35 5.70 -12.29 -7.13
N VAL A 36 5.94 -11.45 -6.12
CA VAL A 36 6.27 -11.90 -4.78
C VAL A 36 4.98 -12.32 -4.09
N LEU A 37 4.83 -13.62 -3.84
CA LEU A 37 3.66 -14.17 -3.15
C LEU A 37 3.98 -14.27 -1.65
N LEU A 38 3.69 -13.22 -0.90
CA LEU A 38 3.81 -13.18 0.55
C LEU A 38 2.78 -14.12 1.16
N ARG A 39 3.20 -15.05 2.01
CA ARG A 39 2.29 -15.97 2.68
C ARG A 39 1.91 -15.48 4.07
N ASP A 40 2.91 -15.32 4.93
CA ASP A 40 2.69 -14.92 6.32
C ASP A 40 3.62 -13.80 6.76
N ILE A 41 3.10 -12.95 7.65
CA ILE A 41 3.90 -12.08 8.51
C ILE A 41 3.59 -12.44 9.96
N VAL A 42 4.63 -12.85 10.69
CA VAL A 42 4.56 -13.07 12.14
C VAL A 42 5.19 -11.86 12.82
N LEU A 43 4.40 -11.13 13.60
CA LEU A 43 4.87 -10.00 14.40
C LEU A 43 5.15 -10.46 15.85
N SER A 44 6.27 -9.99 16.43
CA SER A 44 6.62 -10.31 17.81
C SER A 44 5.52 -9.83 18.78
N ASN A 45 5.18 -10.67 19.76
CA ASN A 45 4.21 -10.37 20.82
C ASN A 45 2.75 -10.15 20.35
N LEU A 46 2.43 -10.52 19.09
CA LEU A 46 1.08 -10.47 18.55
C LEU A 46 0.62 -11.88 18.14
N PRO A 47 -0.71 -12.12 17.97
CA PRO A 47 -1.22 -13.39 17.45
C PRO A 47 -0.55 -13.79 16.13
N ALA A 48 -0.21 -15.06 15.95
CA ALA A 48 0.57 -15.54 14.82
C ALA A 48 -0.20 -16.58 13.96
N PRO A 49 -0.15 -16.44 12.60
CA PRO A 49 0.43 -15.33 11.87
C PRO A 49 -0.37 -14.05 12.11
N TYR A 50 0.29 -12.88 12.09
CA TYR A 50 -0.44 -11.63 12.20
C TYR A 50 -1.14 -11.27 10.90
N TYR A 51 -0.46 -11.41 9.75
CA TYR A 51 -1.06 -11.36 8.41
C TYR A 51 -0.87 -12.70 7.70
N HIS A 52 -1.90 -13.12 6.97
CA HIS A 52 -1.88 -14.31 6.12
C HIS A 52 -2.56 -14.02 4.78
N PHE A 53 -1.99 -14.51 3.68
CA PHE A 53 -2.51 -14.33 2.31
C PHE A 53 -2.54 -15.66 1.59
N GLU A 54 -3.58 -15.88 0.81
CA GLU A 54 -3.73 -17.02 -0.09
C GLU A 54 -3.89 -16.54 -1.52
N TYR A 55 -3.37 -17.32 -2.46
CA TYR A 55 -3.37 -16.97 -3.89
C TYR A 55 -3.91 -18.12 -4.73
N ASP A 56 -4.49 -17.75 -5.87
CA ASP A 56 -4.79 -18.71 -6.92
C ASP A 56 -3.51 -19.13 -7.67
N PRO A 57 -3.57 -20.14 -8.59
CA PRO A 57 -2.41 -20.54 -9.38
C PRO A 57 -1.83 -19.45 -10.30
N ALA A 58 -2.58 -18.39 -10.58
CA ALA A 58 -2.12 -17.23 -11.35
C ALA A 58 -1.39 -16.19 -10.50
N GLY A 59 -1.36 -16.37 -9.16
CA GLY A 59 -0.75 -15.45 -8.21
C GLY A 59 -1.66 -14.28 -7.82
N THR A 60 -2.97 -14.41 -8.03
CA THR A 60 -3.97 -13.43 -7.59
C THR A 60 -4.39 -13.73 -6.15
N VAL A 61 -4.40 -12.73 -5.27
CA VAL A 61 -4.84 -12.91 -3.88
C VAL A 61 -6.32 -13.29 -3.85
N ILE A 62 -6.67 -14.41 -3.19
CA ILE A 62 -8.05 -14.90 -3.06
C ILE A 62 -8.56 -14.90 -1.61
N ALA A 63 -7.65 -14.86 -0.66
CA ALA A 63 -7.98 -14.65 0.74
C ALA A 63 -6.89 -13.86 1.45
N ALA A 64 -7.29 -13.12 2.47
CA ALA A 64 -6.40 -12.39 3.36
C ALA A 64 -6.97 -12.42 4.78
N SER A 65 -6.10 -12.48 5.78
CA SER A 65 -6.51 -12.37 7.17
C SER A 65 -5.48 -11.63 8.00
N PHE A 66 -5.88 -11.18 9.19
CA PHE A 66 -4.96 -10.63 10.17
C PHE A 66 -5.32 -11.02 11.60
N ALA A 67 -4.40 -10.80 12.53
CA ALA A 67 -4.48 -11.13 13.95
C ALA A 67 -4.91 -12.60 14.18
N SER A 68 -4.27 -13.55 13.47
CA SER A 68 -4.54 -14.99 13.56
C SER A 68 -6.01 -15.33 13.26
N ASP A 69 -6.50 -14.86 12.10
CA ASP A 69 -7.88 -15.03 11.61
C ASP A 69 -8.96 -14.35 12.48
N LEU A 70 -8.59 -13.37 13.33
CA LEU A 70 -9.58 -12.52 14.00
C LEU A 70 -10.54 -11.89 12.97
N LEU A 71 -9.99 -11.39 11.86
CA LEU A 71 -10.72 -11.04 10.65
C LEU A 71 -10.11 -11.77 9.46
N ARG A 72 -10.94 -12.49 8.73
CA ARG A 72 -10.56 -13.22 7.53
C ARG A 72 -11.50 -12.86 6.38
N TYR A 73 -10.92 -12.58 5.22
CA TYR A 73 -11.62 -12.13 4.03
C TYR A 73 -11.46 -13.11 2.88
N GLU A 74 -12.56 -13.40 2.20
CA GLU A 74 -12.58 -13.88 0.83
C GLU A 74 -12.43 -12.67 -0.10
N VAL A 75 -11.51 -12.71 -1.06
CA VAL A 75 -11.25 -11.61 -2.00
C VAL A 75 -11.83 -11.98 -3.36
N ARG A 76 -12.77 -11.16 -3.87
CA ARG A 76 -13.44 -11.36 -5.15
C ARG A 76 -12.92 -10.42 -6.20
N HIS A 77 -12.79 -10.94 -7.41
CA HIS A 77 -12.28 -10.21 -8.56
C HIS A 77 -13.26 -10.26 -9.72
N GLU A 78 -13.36 -9.13 -10.45
CA GLU A 78 -13.98 -9.04 -11.75
C GLU A 78 -13.02 -8.30 -12.69
N ASP A 79 -12.81 -8.83 -13.90
CA ASP A 79 -11.87 -8.27 -14.89
C ASP A 79 -10.47 -7.98 -14.32
N GLY A 80 -9.98 -8.87 -13.46
CA GLY A 80 -8.64 -8.76 -12.82
C GLY A 80 -8.53 -7.71 -11.72
N ARG A 81 -9.64 -7.14 -11.23
CA ARG A 81 -9.71 -6.13 -10.17
C ARG A 81 -10.45 -6.66 -8.96
N ILE A 82 -9.98 -6.32 -7.76
CA ILE A 82 -10.73 -6.62 -6.53
C ILE A 82 -12.05 -5.82 -6.56
N THR A 83 -13.18 -6.49 -6.48
CA THR A 83 -14.50 -5.85 -6.37
C THR A 83 -15.02 -5.87 -4.94
N GLU A 84 -14.71 -6.92 -4.20
CA GLU A 84 -15.18 -7.12 -2.84
C GLU A 84 -14.12 -7.87 -2.00
N MET A 85 -13.98 -7.48 -0.74
CA MET A 85 -13.38 -8.31 0.29
C MET A 85 -14.46 -8.60 1.34
N ARG A 86 -14.92 -9.84 1.40
CA ARG A 86 -15.98 -10.25 2.31
C ARG A 86 -15.40 -10.89 3.54
N ASN A 87 -15.73 -10.33 4.72
CA ASN A 87 -15.39 -10.98 5.97
C ASN A 87 -16.19 -12.28 6.11
N ILE A 88 -15.49 -13.38 6.31
CA ILE A 88 -16.06 -14.72 6.48
C ILE A 88 -15.97 -15.22 7.93
N THR A 89 -15.56 -14.35 8.85
CA THR A 89 -15.53 -14.68 10.29
C THR A 89 -16.97 -14.81 10.79
N PRO A 90 -17.33 -15.87 11.55
CA PRO A 90 -18.73 -16.13 11.93
C PRO A 90 -19.43 -15.00 12.69
N ALA A 91 -18.66 -14.16 13.39
CA ALA A 91 -19.19 -13.06 14.20
C ALA A 91 -19.38 -11.76 13.43
N ASN A 92 -18.89 -11.67 12.19
CA ASN A 92 -18.87 -10.43 11.41
C ASN A 92 -19.19 -10.73 9.94
N ALA A 93 -20.22 -10.09 9.41
CA ALA A 93 -20.65 -10.22 8.02
C ALA A 93 -20.32 -8.97 7.17
N ASP A 94 -19.39 -8.14 7.65
CA ASP A 94 -19.00 -6.93 6.95
C ASP A 94 -18.25 -7.26 5.66
N ARG A 95 -18.31 -6.34 4.72
CA ARG A 95 -17.57 -6.44 3.47
C ARG A 95 -17.02 -5.07 3.06
N LEU A 96 -15.94 -5.09 2.31
CA LEU A 96 -15.35 -3.94 1.66
C LEU A 96 -15.73 -3.98 0.17
N GLU A 97 -16.34 -2.90 -0.32
CA GLU A 97 -16.69 -2.74 -1.73
C GLU A 97 -15.75 -1.72 -2.38
N TYR A 98 -15.13 -2.09 -3.51
CA TYR A 98 -14.10 -1.33 -4.18
C TYR A 98 -14.63 -0.57 -5.38
N VAL A 99 -14.25 0.70 -5.50
CA VAL A 99 -14.54 1.55 -6.67
C VAL A 99 -13.23 2.06 -7.25
N TYR A 100 -13.14 2.05 -8.57
CA TYR A 100 -11.94 2.45 -9.32
C TYR A 100 -12.16 3.76 -10.07
N ASP A 101 -11.09 4.54 -10.20
CA ASP A 101 -11.07 5.71 -11.07
C ASP A 101 -10.88 5.32 -12.56
N SER A 102 -10.92 6.30 -13.44
CA SER A 102 -10.72 6.10 -14.88
C SER A 102 -9.31 5.59 -15.25
N SER A 103 -8.35 5.72 -14.36
CA SER A 103 -6.98 5.20 -14.53
C SER A 103 -6.81 3.78 -13.99
N GLY A 104 -7.87 3.19 -13.44
CA GLY A 104 -7.87 1.83 -12.90
C GLY A 104 -7.28 1.70 -11.50
N ARG A 105 -7.18 2.80 -10.74
CA ARG A 105 -6.72 2.80 -9.35
C ARG A 105 -7.93 2.80 -8.42
N VAL A 106 -7.79 2.18 -7.24
CA VAL A 106 -8.83 2.23 -6.20
C VAL A 106 -9.02 3.67 -5.76
N SER A 107 -10.19 4.26 -6.01
CA SER A 107 -10.52 5.63 -5.60
C SER A 107 -11.35 5.68 -4.33
N LEU A 108 -12.06 4.59 -4.02
CA LEU A 108 -12.98 4.51 -2.91
C LEU A 108 -13.08 3.07 -2.43
N VAL A 109 -13.15 2.87 -1.10
CA VAL A 109 -13.54 1.61 -0.48
C VAL A 109 -14.66 1.91 0.52
N LYS A 110 -15.77 1.19 0.44
CA LYS A 110 -16.88 1.28 1.38
C LYS A 110 -16.85 0.09 2.32
N TYR A 111 -17.00 0.34 3.61
CA TYR A 111 -17.25 -0.69 4.60
C TYR A 111 -18.77 -0.83 4.77
N VAL A 112 -19.27 -2.01 4.48
CA VAL A 112 -20.70 -2.30 4.42
C VAL A 112 -20.99 -3.42 5.41
N ASP A 113 -21.92 -3.19 6.34
CA ASP A 113 -22.31 -4.19 7.32
C ASP A 113 -23.19 -5.31 6.72
N GLY A 114 -23.52 -6.32 7.52
CA GLY A 114 -24.35 -7.44 7.10
C GLY A 114 -25.79 -7.05 6.69
N THR A 115 -26.26 -5.84 7.00
CA THR A 115 -27.57 -5.32 6.59
C THR A 115 -27.51 -4.55 5.27
N GLY A 116 -26.33 -4.26 4.76
CA GLY A 116 -26.09 -3.44 3.58
C GLY A 116 -25.89 -1.96 3.88
N LEU A 117 -25.75 -1.58 5.16
CA LEU A 117 -25.49 -0.20 5.55
C LEU A 117 -24.01 0.13 5.39
N VAL A 118 -23.69 1.21 4.68
CA VAL A 118 -22.34 1.77 4.64
C VAL A 118 -22.08 2.51 5.95
N PHE A 119 -21.07 2.09 6.71
CA PHE A 119 -20.72 2.71 7.99
C PHE A 119 -19.35 3.42 7.99
N THR A 120 -18.48 3.09 7.04
CA THR A 120 -17.20 3.77 6.81
C THR A 120 -16.93 3.86 5.32
N THR A 121 -16.26 4.92 4.91
CA THR A 121 -15.81 5.13 3.53
C THR A 121 -14.38 5.62 3.54
N LEU A 122 -13.53 5.03 2.71
CA LEU A 122 -12.15 5.48 2.48
C LEU A 122 -12.05 6.07 1.09
N PHE A 123 -11.58 7.30 0.98
CA PHE A 123 -11.28 7.97 -0.28
C PHE A 123 -9.77 8.03 -0.48
N PHE A 124 -9.30 7.71 -1.68
CA PHE A 124 -7.89 7.67 -2.02
C PHE A 124 -7.54 8.73 -3.07
N THR A 125 -6.49 9.48 -2.81
CA THR A 125 -5.98 10.53 -3.71
C THR A 125 -4.60 10.15 -4.22
N TYR A 126 -4.34 10.42 -5.50
CA TYR A 126 -3.09 10.03 -6.17
C TYR A 126 -2.46 11.19 -6.94
N ALA A 127 -1.12 11.22 -6.95
CA ALA A 127 -0.31 11.97 -7.91
C ALA A 127 0.38 10.98 -8.85
N GLY A 128 -0.09 10.88 -10.10
CA GLY A 128 0.32 9.79 -11.00
C GLY A 128 -0.06 8.42 -10.44
N GLN A 129 0.92 7.56 -10.19
CA GLN A 129 0.70 6.23 -9.60
C GLN A 129 0.93 6.20 -8.07
N GLN A 130 1.39 7.30 -7.47
CA GLN A 130 1.68 7.36 -6.05
C GLN A 130 0.43 7.76 -5.27
N LEU A 131 0.11 7.01 -4.21
CA LEU A 131 -0.92 7.38 -3.25
C LEU A 131 -0.43 8.59 -2.45
N THR A 132 -1.16 9.70 -2.47
CA THR A 132 -0.78 10.93 -1.76
C THR A 132 -1.73 11.32 -0.65
N GLY A 133 -2.89 10.67 -0.57
CA GLY A 133 -3.84 10.94 0.49
C GLY A 133 -4.85 9.80 0.69
N LEU A 134 -5.32 9.71 1.93
CA LEU A 134 -6.47 8.91 2.34
C LEU A 134 -7.32 9.76 3.25
N GLU A 135 -8.63 9.75 3.02
CA GLU A 135 -9.63 10.34 3.91
C GLU A 135 -10.58 9.23 4.36
N ARG A 136 -10.84 9.13 5.66
CA ARG A 136 -11.79 8.19 6.23
C ARG A 136 -12.99 8.94 6.76
N ASP A 137 -14.16 8.60 6.21
CA ASP A 137 -15.45 9.07 6.68
C ASP A 137 -16.11 7.98 7.49
N ARG A 138 -16.55 8.31 8.69
CA ARG A 138 -17.32 7.42 9.57
C ARG A 138 -18.76 7.89 9.66
N ARG A 139 -19.70 6.93 9.65
CA ARG A 139 -21.10 7.19 9.85
C ARG A 139 -21.40 7.52 11.31
N VAL A 140 -22.14 8.59 11.51
CA VAL A 140 -22.69 9.02 12.80
C VAL A 140 -24.17 9.31 12.64
N GLU A 141 -24.86 9.59 13.75
CA GLU A 141 -26.23 10.13 13.68
C GLU A 141 -26.23 11.44 12.90
N GLY A 142 -27.04 11.51 11.84
CA GLY A 142 -27.12 12.69 10.98
C GLY A 142 -26.23 12.67 9.71
N GLY A 143 -25.38 11.66 9.49
CA GLY A 143 -24.60 11.56 8.25
C GLY A 143 -23.22 10.94 8.41
N PHE A 144 -22.28 11.46 7.64
CA PHE A 144 -20.85 11.06 7.70
C PHE A 144 -20.01 12.23 8.20
N ILE A 145 -18.95 11.91 8.92
CA ILE A 145 -17.94 12.87 9.37
C ILE A 145 -16.55 12.32 9.01
N ILE A 146 -15.64 13.22 8.66
CA ILE A 146 -14.23 12.86 8.53
C ILE A 146 -13.68 12.58 9.92
N ASP A 147 -13.14 11.39 10.15
CA ASP A 147 -12.54 11.02 11.42
C ASP A 147 -11.02 10.77 11.33
N LYS A 148 -10.48 10.63 10.11
CA LYS A 148 -9.04 10.48 9.88
C LYS A 148 -8.67 10.95 8.46
N THR A 149 -7.53 11.63 8.33
CA THR A 149 -6.88 11.87 7.05
C THR A 149 -5.42 11.47 7.11
N LEU A 150 -4.90 10.91 6.00
CA LEU A 150 -3.48 10.67 5.80
C LEU A 150 -2.99 11.53 4.63
N SER A 151 -1.84 12.17 4.80
CA SER A 151 -1.09 12.81 3.73
C SER A 151 0.26 12.10 3.57
N LEU A 152 0.58 11.69 2.33
CA LEU A 152 1.80 10.94 2.04
C LEU A 152 2.73 11.75 1.13
N SER A 153 4.01 11.78 1.47
CA SER A 153 5.06 12.40 0.65
C SER A 153 6.19 11.40 0.36
N TYR A 154 6.88 11.61 -0.76
CA TYR A 154 7.86 10.64 -1.28
C TYR A 154 9.21 11.29 -1.56
N TYR A 155 10.26 10.51 -1.50
CA TYR A 155 11.56 10.86 -2.05
C TYR A 155 11.54 10.80 -3.59
N PRO A 156 12.51 11.44 -4.27
CA PRO A 156 12.60 11.40 -5.75
C PRO A 156 12.74 10.00 -6.34
N ASP A 157 13.28 9.03 -5.59
CA ASP A 157 13.39 7.62 -5.99
C ASP A 157 12.05 6.86 -5.91
N GLY A 158 11.04 7.48 -5.30
CA GLY A 158 9.68 6.95 -5.14
C GLY A 158 9.47 6.13 -3.87
N ASN A 159 10.41 6.12 -2.93
CA ASN A 159 10.20 5.61 -1.59
C ASN A 159 9.41 6.61 -0.74
N LEU A 160 8.55 6.12 0.14
CA LEU A 160 7.78 6.93 1.07
C LEU A 160 8.73 7.71 1.98
N ARG A 161 8.55 9.01 2.06
CA ARG A 161 9.31 9.86 2.99
C ARG A 161 8.59 10.05 4.31
N GLU A 162 7.27 10.32 4.23
CA GLU A 162 6.52 10.73 5.39
C GLU A 162 5.04 10.42 5.22
N ILE A 163 4.39 9.97 6.30
CA ILE A 163 2.94 9.93 6.47
C ILE A 163 2.61 10.91 7.58
N THR A 164 1.72 11.86 7.32
CA THR A 164 1.09 12.68 8.35
C THR A 164 -0.35 12.17 8.52
N GLU A 165 -0.67 11.71 9.73
CA GLU A 165 -2.04 11.38 10.12
C GLU A 165 -2.62 12.56 10.91
N HIS A 166 -3.82 12.99 10.53
CA HIS A 166 -4.61 13.96 11.27
C HIS A 166 -5.97 13.36 11.60
N ARG A 167 -6.33 13.40 12.86
CA ARG A 167 -7.65 13.05 13.38
C ARG A 167 -8.32 14.32 13.88
N PRO A 168 -9.36 14.82 13.21
CA PRO A 168 -10.09 16.01 13.66
C PRO A 168 -10.85 15.74 14.97
N PRO A 169 -11.17 16.75 15.77
CA PRO A 169 -11.90 16.56 17.00
C PRO A 169 -13.36 16.16 16.71
N ILE A 170 -13.85 15.15 17.44
CA ILE A 170 -15.24 14.71 17.39
C ILE A 170 -15.80 14.78 18.81
N ALA A 171 -16.77 15.67 19.04
CA ALA A 171 -17.31 15.96 20.36
C ALA A 171 -17.72 14.70 21.11
N GLY A 172 -17.10 14.45 22.26
CA GLY A 172 -17.35 13.29 23.12
C GLY A 172 -16.82 11.94 22.60
N LEU A 173 -16.11 11.90 21.46
CA LEU A 173 -15.59 10.67 20.86
C LEU A 173 -14.08 10.70 20.58
N GLN A 174 -13.54 11.81 20.12
CA GLN A 174 -12.16 11.92 19.67
C GLN A 174 -11.60 13.31 19.90
N ASP A 175 -10.43 13.41 20.50
CA ASP A 175 -9.65 14.64 20.56
C ASP A 175 -8.92 14.87 19.22
N GLU A 176 -8.60 16.11 18.92
CA GLU A 176 -7.76 16.43 17.77
C GLU A 176 -6.34 15.92 18.01
N THR A 177 -5.81 15.17 17.02
CA THR A 177 -4.43 14.70 17.08
C THR A 177 -3.78 14.77 15.71
N THR A 178 -2.47 15.03 15.70
CA THR A 178 -1.63 14.95 14.51
C THR A 178 -0.36 14.18 14.85
N THR A 179 -0.10 13.13 14.06
CA THR A 179 1.14 12.34 14.15
C THR A 179 1.84 12.29 12.81
N ILE A 180 3.17 12.13 12.85
CA ILE A 180 4.03 12.10 11.67
C ILE A 180 4.94 10.89 11.78
N ASP A 181 4.91 10.02 10.78
CA ASP A 181 5.86 8.94 10.58
C ASP A 181 6.79 9.29 9.42
N ARG A 182 8.09 9.42 9.69
CA ARG A 182 9.13 9.65 8.69
C ARG A 182 10.00 8.41 8.55
N PHE A 183 10.28 8.04 7.29
CA PHE A 183 11.07 6.87 6.93
C PHE A 183 12.36 7.31 6.22
N GLU A 184 13.49 6.71 6.63
CA GLU A 184 14.81 7.12 6.16
C GLU A 184 15.70 5.91 5.85
N GLN A 185 16.77 6.15 5.05
CA GLN A 185 17.84 5.19 4.80
C GLN A 185 17.35 3.89 4.17
N TYR A 186 16.67 4.02 3.03
CA TYR A 186 16.15 2.88 2.29
C TYR A 186 17.27 2.03 1.67
N ASP A 187 17.13 0.73 1.77
CA ASP A 187 17.97 -0.24 1.06
C ASP A 187 17.41 -0.59 -0.33
N ASP A 188 18.02 -1.55 -1.00
CA ASP A 188 17.61 -2.08 -2.31
C ASP A 188 16.87 -3.43 -2.22
N GLY A 189 16.47 -3.86 -1.02
CA GLY A 189 15.60 -5.03 -0.81
C GLY A 189 14.18 -4.76 -1.31
N ILE A 190 13.41 -5.82 -1.52
CA ILE A 190 12.00 -5.70 -1.91
C ILE A 190 11.16 -5.47 -0.66
N ASN A 191 10.43 -4.37 -0.59
CA ASN A 191 9.45 -4.17 0.47
C ASN A 191 8.19 -5.01 0.19
N VAL A 192 7.61 -5.62 1.24
CA VAL A 192 6.43 -6.52 1.14
C VAL A 192 5.37 -6.23 2.21
N ASP A 193 5.63 -5.30 3.13
CA ASP A 193 4.76 -5.01 4.28
C ASP A 193 4.24 -3.57 4.32
N ASP A 194 4.45 -2.79 3.25
CA ASP A 194 4.04 -1.39 3.17
C ASP A 194 2.52 -1.18 3.21
N PHE A 195 1.71 -2.19 2.85
CA PHE A 195 0.26 -2.17 3.02
C PHE A 195 -0.15 -1.98 4.48
N GLY A 196 0.66 -2.46 5.43
CA GLY A 196 0.43 -2.30 6.87
C GLY A 196 0.52 -0.85 7.34
N LEU A 197 1.14 0.06 6.57
CA LEU A 197 1.27 1.47 6.94
C LEU A 197 -0.05 2.26 6.88
N ILE A 198 -1.05 1.73 6.20
CA ILE A 198 -2.41 2.30 6.14
C ILE A 198 -3.42 1.52 6.99
N HIS A 199 -3.01 0.39 7.58
CA HIS A 199 -3.79 -0.46 8.48
C HIS A 199 -3.24 -0.32 9.90
N ASP A 200 -3.52 0.80 10.54
CA ASP A 200 -2.97 1.20 11.84
C ASP A 200 -3.88 0.91 13.04
N ASP A 201 -5.19 0.82 12.81
CA ASP A 201 -6.17 0.54 13.86
C ASP A 201 -6.44 -0.97 13.96
N PHE A 202 -6.17 -1.58 15.11
CA PHE A 202 -6.34 -3.03 15.33
C PHE A 202 -7.75 -3.55 14.99
N PHE A 203 -8.77 -2.73 15.15
CA PHE A 203 -10.17 -3.11 14.85
C PHE A 203 -10.64 -2.63 13.48
N ASP A 204 -9.77 -2.03 12.68
CA ASP A 204 -10.09 -1.62 11.32
C ASP A 204 -9.98 -2.79 10.35
N HIS A 205 -10.60 -2.66 9.18
CA HIS A 205 -10.52 -3.66 8.14
C HIS A 205 -9.18 -3.57 7.39
N LEU A 206 -8.61 -4.72 7.05
CA LEU A 206 -7.46 -4.79 6.16
C LEU A 206 -7.89 -4.39 4.75
N VAL A 207 -7.32 -3.29 4.24
CA VAL A 207 -7.57 -2.82 2.87
C VAL A 207 -6.40 -3.18 1.98
N LEU A 208 -6.65 -3.91 0.91
CA LEU A 208 -5.66 -4.20 -0.11
C LEU A 208 -5.78 -3.15 -1.24
N LEU A 209 -4.68 -2.52 -1.62
CA LEU A 209 -4.63 -1.56 -2.71
C LEU A 209 -3.78 -2.11 -3.88
N PRO A 210 -4.38 -2.85 -4.82
CA PRO A 210 -3.65 -3.42 -5.94
C PRO A 210 -2.91 -2.35 -6.75
N GLY A 211 -1.61 -2.60 -7.02
CA GLY A 211 -0.77 -1.69 -7.78
C GLY A 211 -0.23 -0.48 -7.00
N VAL A 212 -0.66 -0.26 -5.77
CA VAL A 212 -0.08 0.75 -4.88
C VAL A 212 1.15 0.16 -4.19
N ARG A 213 2.23 0.90 -4.22
CA ARG A 213 3.45 0.60 -3.51
C ARG A 213 3.95 1.88 -2.83
N LEU A 214 3.93 1.88 -1.50
CA LEU A 214 4.36 3.04 -0.71
C LEU A 214 5.89 3.05 -0.57
N GLN A 215 6.49 1.87 -0.40
CA GLN A 215 7.92 1.69 -0.20
C GLN A 215 8.46 0.69 -1.22
N LYS A 216 9.45 1.07 -2.02
CA LYS A 216 10.12 0.17 -2.95
C LYS A 216 11.15 -0.70 -2.26
N GLY A 217 11.98 -0.07 -1.41
CA GLY A 217 12.96 -0.69 -0.54
C GLY A 217 12.47 -0.74 0.90
N ASN A 218 13.33 -1.15 1.82
CA ASN A 218 13.02 -1.24 3.23
C ASN A 218 13.74 -0.12 3.99
N PRO A 219 13.04 0.69 4.81
CA PRO A 219 13.68 1.77 5.56
C PRO A 219 14.51 1.19 6.71
N ALA A 220 15.73 1.69 6.91
CA ALA A 220 16.52 1.35 8.10
C ALA A 220 16.11 2.16 9.33
N ARG A 221 15.32 3.24 9.14
CA ARG A 221 14.90 4.08 10.24
C ARG A 221 13.49 4.62 10.05
N GLN A 222 12.72 4.62 11.15
CA GLN A 222 11.43 5.31 11.29
C GLN A 222 11.50 6.28 12.46
N ILE A 223 10.91 7.45 12.29
CA ILE A 223 10.76 8.47 13.33
C ILE A 223 9.27 8.77 13.44
N HIS A 224 8.68 8.44 14.58
CA HIS A 224 7.29 8.78 14.92
C HIS A 224 7.28 9.97 15.85
N SER A 225 6.52 11.00 15.52
CA SER A 225 6.44 12.25 16.28
C SER A 225 5.05 12.88 16.20
N GLY A 226 4.74 13.79 17.11
CA GLY A 226 3.47 14.51 17.17
C GLY A 226 2.76 14.29 18.49
N ASP A 227 1.44 14.20 18.45
CA ASP A 227 0.63 13.98 19.63
C ASP A 227 0.77 12.55 20.14
N GLY A 228 0.82 12.37 21.46
CA GLY A 228 0.98 11.07 22.10
C GLY A 228 2.41 10.61 22.27
N LEU A 229 2.66 9.34 22.03
CA LEU A 229 3.95 8.71 22.25
C LEU A 229 4.88 8.93 21.07
N ASN A 230 6.04 9.54 21.28
CA ASN A 230 7.07 9.75 20.26
C ASN A 230 8.18 8.70 20.41
N PHE A 231 8.65 8.18 19.27
CA PHE A 231 9.71 7.16 19.29
C PHE A 231 10.50 7.16 17.98
N THR A 232 11.66 6.51 18.02
CA THR A 232 12.39 6.11 16.82
C THR A 232 12.48 4.59 16.76
N VAL A 233 12.59 4.06 15.55
CA VAL A 233 12.90 2.64 15.33
C VAL A 233 14.07 2.55 14.36
N ASP A 234 15.13 1.87 14.78
CA ASP A 234 16.21 1.49 13.89
C ASP A 234 16.02 0.02 13.48
N TYR A 235 15.89 -0.23 12.17
CA TYR A 235 15.60 -1.53 11.59
C TYR A 235 16.84 -2.20 11.00
N THR A 236 16.88 -3.51 11.10
CA THR A 236 17.81 -4.39 10.39
C THR A 236 17.02 -5.50 9.69
N TYR A 237 17.53 -5.97 8.55
CA TYR A 237 16.86 -6.98 7.74
C TYR A 237 17.80 -8.13 7.40
N SER A 238 17.25 -9.34 7.32
CA SER A 238 17.86 -10.44 6.60
C SER A 238 17.02 -10.77 5.37
N TYR A 239 17.66 -11.20 4.29
CA TYR A 239 17.04 -11.41 2.98
C TYR A 239 17.30 -12.81 2.46
N ASP A 240 16.42 -13.29 1.60
CA ASP A 240 16.69 -14.42 0.74
C ASP A 240 17.53 -14.03 -0.50
N ASP A 241 17.82 -15.01 -1.36
CA ASP A 241 18.55 -14.83 -2.61
C ASP A 241 17.84 -13.95 -3.65
N LYS A 242 16.51 -13.74 -3.49
CA LYS A 242 15.67 -12.86 -4.33
C LYS A 242 15.49 -11.48 -3.72
N ARG A 243 16.24 -11.13 -2.68
CA ARG A 243 16.14 -9.85 -1.96
C ARG A 243 14.79 -9.61 -1.27
N ARG A 244 14.04 -10.68 -0.97
CA ARG A 244 12.82 -10.60 -0.17
C ARG A 244 13.19 -10.70 1.32
N PRO A 245 12.62 -9.87 2.22
CA PRO A 245 12.94 -9.92 3.64
C PRO A 245 12.49 -11.26 4.24
N LEU A 246 13.36 -11.89 5.01
CA LEU A 246 13.04 -13.06 5.85
C LEU A 246 12.74 -12.63 7.27
N VAL A 247 13.52 -11.70 7.78
CA VAL A 247 13.35 -11.13 9.12
C VAL A 247 13.58 -9.62 9.06
N LYS A 248 12.72 -8.86 9.72
CA LYS A 248 12.86 -7.44 10.04
C LYS A 248 12.95 -7.34 11.56
N SER A 249 14.03 -6.81 12.10
CA SER A 249 14.20 -6.55 13.52
C SER A 249 14.30 -5.06 13.75
N GLY A 250 13.68 -4.56 14.83
CA GLY A 250 13.68 -3.14 15.16
C GLY A 250 13.97 -2.90 16.64
N GLU A 251 14.80 -1.88 16.93
CA GLU A 251 14.95 -1.33 18.26
C GLU A 251 14.14 -0.03 18.36
N VAL A 252 13.05 -0.06 19.09
CA VAL A 252 12.22 1.12 19.40
C VAL A 252 12.83 1.86 20.58
N VAL A 253 13.04 3.17 20.45
CA VAL A 253 13.49 4.04 21.54
C VAL A 253 12.43 5.08 21.80
N LEU A 254 11.84 5.09 23.01
CA LEU A 254 10.83 6.06 23.41
C LEU A 254 11.48 7.44 23.66
N LEU A 255 10.91 8.49 23.09
CA LEU A 255 11.47 9.85 23.13
C LEU A 255 10.77 10.77 24.13
N ASN A 256 9.57 10.41 24.59
CA ASN A 256 8.81 11.18 25.56
C ASN A 256 8.02 10.27 26.52
N GLY A 257 7.28 10.88 27.45
CA GLY A 257 6.50 10.17 28.46
C GLY A 257 7.34 9.70 29.65
N SER A 258 6.74 8.90 30.54
CA SER A 258 7.39 8.37 31.75
C SER A 258 8.55 7.41 31.45
N ASP A 259 8.51 6.78 30.29
CA ASP A 259 9.45 5.74 29.87
C ASP A 259 10.48 6.26 28.84
N THR A 260 10.73 7.57 28.80
CA THR A 260 11.73 8.17 27.91
C THR A 260 13.09 7.46 28.00
N GLY A 261 13.64 7.08 26.84
CA GLY A 261 14.89 6.33 26.74
C GLY A 261 14.73 4.81 26.88
N ARG A 262 13.55 4.31 27.21
CA ARG A 262 13.27 2.87 27.22
C ARG A 262 13.41 2.30 25.80
N LYS A 263 14.08 1.16 25.71
CA LYS A 263 14.28 0.40 24.49
C LYS A 263 13.39 -0.83 24.46
N VAL A 264 12.73 -1.07 23.34
CA VAL A 264 11.89 -2.24 23.11
C VAL A 264 12.31 -2.90 21.80
N GLN A 265 12.50 -4.22 21.82
CA GLN A 265 12.80 -4.99 20.61
C GLN A 265 11.49 -5.46 19.96
N ILE A 266 11.40 -5.25 18.67
CA ILE A 266 10.30 -5.75 17.83
C ILE A 266 10.87 -6.57 16.68
N SER A 267 10.09 -7.49 16.16
CA SER A 267 10.50 -8.24 14.97
C SER A 267 9.31 -8.70 14.14
N SER A 268 9.56 -8.85 12.85
CA SER A 268 8.65 -9.48 11.89
C SER A 268 9.38 -10.60 11.18
N VAL A 269 8.72 -11.74 11.01
CA VAL A 269 9.21 -12.89 10.23
C VAL A 269 8.28 -13.09 9.05
N PHE A 270 8.86 -13.19 7.85
CA PHE A 270 8.13 -13.30 6.59
C PHE A 270 8.27 -14.68 6.00
N SER A 271 7.21 -15.20 5.42
CA SER A 271 7.22 -16.43 4.63
C SER A 271 6.55 -16.23 3.28
N TYR A 272 6.94 -17.05 2.30
CA TYR A 272 6.52 -16.93 0.90
C TYR A 272 6.10 -18.29 0.33
N TYR A 273 5.32 -18.26 -0.74
CA TYR A 273 5.02 -19.44 -1.55
C TYR A 273 6.15 -19.76 -2.53
#